data_3fbb5d8b45c335d179ac49cf6538d38d
#
_entry.id   3fbb5d8b45c335d179ac49cf6538d38d
#
_cell.length_a   1.000
_cell.length_b   1.000
_cell.length_c   1.000
_cell.angle_alpha   90.00
_cell.angle_beta   90.00
_cell.angle_gamma   90.00
#
_symmetry.space_group_name_H-M   'P 1'
#
loop_
_entity.id
_entity.type
_entity.pdbx_description
1 polymer ?
#
loop_
_entity_poly.entity_id
_entity_poly.type
_entity_poly.pdbx_seq_one_letter_code
_entity_poly.pdbx_strand_id
1 'polypeptide(L)'
;MSHDYNVGIVADWLVTYAGAERVIKELIDLYPESKLYSLVDFLSPDARELMGGKHATTTFIQKMPFSKNKYQKYLPLMPLAIEQLDVSSHDVVISSSHAVAKGVLTGPDQLHISYVHSPIRYAWDLQHQYLREAALDSGIKGILAKYILHKMRVWDSRTSNGVDHFIANSHFISRRIKKVYGREADVIYPPVDINRFPLFEEKEDFYLTASRLVPYKRIDLIVEAFSNMPDKKLVVIGDGSEMSKIKAKAKSNIEIMGYQSSNVMLDYMQKAKAFVFAAEEDFGITPVEAQACGTPVIAFGKGGSLETIRPLGVLNPTGIFFEQQTVKAIIESVEYFENNQHKFEPNICRANTFRFSS
;
A
#
# COMPACT_ATOMS: atom_id res chain seq x y z
N MET A 1 -19.58 -5.02 -31.87
CA MET A 1 -19.26 -6.42 -31.55
C MET A 1 -18.49 -6.37 -30.26
N SER A 2 -19.07 -6.77 -29.13
CA SER A 2 -18.32 -6.99 -27.88
C SER A 2 -17.48 -8.25 -28.13
N HIS A 3 -16.19 -8.10 -28.31
CA HIS A 3 -15.29 -9.23 -28.25
C HIS A 3 -15.27 -9.68 -26.78
N ASP A 4 -15.87 -10.81 -26.47
CA ASP A 4 -15.76 -11.45 -25.17
C ASP A 4 -14.34 -12.02 -25.04
N TYR A 5 -13.40 -11.18 -24.59
CA TYR A 5 -12.04 -11.62 -24.30
C TYR A 5 -12.03 -12.55 -23.09
N ASN A 6 -11.31 -13.68 -23.22
CA ASN A 6 -11.05 -14.55 -22.10
C ASN A 6 -9.92 -13.97 -21.24
N VAL A 7 -10.26 -13.48 -20.05
CA VAL A 7 -9.33 -12.75 -19.18
C VAL A 7 -8.80 -13.65 -18.04
N GLY A 8 -7.49 -13.67 -17.88
CA GLY A 8 -6.81 -14.22 -16.71
C GLY A 8 -6.27 -13.11 -15.80
N ILE A 9 -6.57 -13.15 -14.50
CA ILE A 9 -6.04 -12.22 -13.50
C ILE A 9 -5.00 -12.95 -12.65
N VAL A 10 -3.78 -12.41 -12.57
CA VAL A 10 -2.67 -13.02 -11.82
C VAL A 10 -2.29 -12.11 -10.67
N ALA A 11 -2.36 -12.62 -9.43
CA ALA A 11 -1.96 -11.93 -8.21
C ALA A 11 -0.65 -12.52 -7.63
N ASP A 12 0.10 -11.72 -6.89
CA ASP A 12 1.28 -12.23 -6.18
C ASP A 12 0.88 -13.27 -5.12
N TRP A 13 0.00 -12.91 -4.20
CA TRP A 13 -0.58 -13.78 -3.17
C TRP A 13 -1.90 -13.21 -2.67
N LEU A 14 -2.74 -14.09 -2.17
CA LEU A 14 -4.05 -13.77 -1.60
C LEU A 14 -4.09 -14.26 -0.15
N VAL A 15 -3.81 -13.38 0.81
CA VAL A 15 -3.70 -13.74 2.24
C VAL A 15 -4.55 -12.84 3.13
N THR A 16 -4.64 -11.55 2.79
CA THR A 16 -5.45 -10.56 3.49
C THR A 16 -6.12 -9.67 2.47
N TYR A 17 -7.31 -9.14 2.78
CA TYR A 17 -7.95 -8.15 1.94
C TYR A 17 -7.40 -6.77 2.27
N ALA A 18 -6.56 -6.23 1.40
CA ALA A 18 -5.88 -4.93 1.56
C ALA A 18 -5.91 -4.12 0.24
N GLY A 19 -4.97 -3.21 0.04
CA GLY A 19 -4.98 -2.30 -1.13
C GLY A 19 -4.86 -3.00 -2.48
N ALA A 20 -4.01 -4.02 -2.59
CA ALA A 20 -3.85 -4.78 -3.83
C ALA A 20 -5.09 -5.61 -4.17
N GLU A 21 -5.70 -6.21 -3.17
CA GLU A 21 -6.91 -7.01 -3.32
C GLU A 21 -8.12 -6.16 -3.72
N ARG A 22 -8.17 -4.88 -3.33
CA ARG A 22 -9.19 -3.94 -3.81
C ARG A 22 -9.09 -3.73 -5.33
N VAL A 23 -7.87 -3.58 -5.86
CA VAL A 23 -7.66 -3.49 -7.32
C VAL A 23 -8.07 -4.77 -8.02
N ILE A 24 -7.71 -5.94 -7.47
CA ILE A 24 -8.10 -7.23 -8.03
C ILE A 24 -9.63 -7.38 -8.01
N LYS A 25 -10.31 -6.90 -6.96
CA LYS A 25 -11.78 -6.91 -6.87
C LYS A 25 -12.42 -6.10 -7.99
N GLU A 26 -11.93 -4.88 -8.24
CA GLU A 26 -12.42 -4.06 -9.37
C GLU A 26 -12.19 -4.75 -10.72
N LEU A 27 -11.03 -5.41 -10.90
CA LEU A 27 -10.78 -6.19 -12.11
C LEU A 27 -11.73 -7.38 -12.26
N ILE A 28 -12.08 -8.04 -11.15
CA ILE A 28 -13.08 -9.12 -11.13
C ILE A 28 -14.47 -8.57 -11.49
N ASP A 29 -14.83 -7.38 -11.01
CA ASP A 29 -16.12 -6.76 -11.31
C ASP A 29 -16.24 -6.33 -12.78
N LEU A 30 -15.14 -5.86 -13.36
CA LEU A 30 -15.06 -5.54 -14.78
C LEU A 30 -15.09 -6.80 -15.67
N TYR A 31 -14.50 -7.90 -15.18
CA TYR A 31 -14.40 -9.17 -15.91
C TYR A 31 -14.91 -10.33 -15.04
N PRO A 32 -16.23 -10.47 -14.84
CA PRO A 32 -16.81 -11.47 -13.93
C PRO A 32 -16.44 -12.92 -14.28
N GLU A 33 -16.24 -13.22 -15.58
CA GLU A 33 -15.87 -14.55 -16.05
C GLU A 33 -14.35 -14.83 -15.98
N SER A 34 -13.55 -13.84 -15.54
CA SER A 34 -12.10 -14.00 -15.44
C SER A 34 -11.70 -15.13 -14.49
N LYS A 35 -10.64 -15.86 -14.85
CA LYS A 35 -10.00 -16.82 -13.95
C LYS A 35 -8.93 -16.12 -13.11
N LEU A 36 -8.88 -16.49 -11.84
CA LEU A 36 -7.93 -15.92 -10.88
C LEU A 36 -6.77 -16.90 -10.63
N TYR A 37 -5.56 -16.38 -10.61
CA TYR A 37 -4.31 -17.11 -10.37
C TYR A 37 -3.50 -16.42 -9.29
N SER A 38 -2.76 -17.18 -8.48
CA SER A 38 -1.89 -16.61 -7.44
C SER A 38 -0.81 -17.60 -7.01
N LEU A 39 0.29 -17.11 -6.42
CA LEU A 39 1.26 -18.00 -5.78
C LEU A 39 0.63 -18.86 -4.70
N VAL A 40 -0.16 -18.23 -3.82
CA VAL A 40 -0.89 -18.85 -2.71
C VAL A 40 -2.23 -18.14 -2.49
N ASP A 41 -3.22 -18.88 -2.00
CA ASP A 41 -4.55 -18.37 -1.66
C ASP A 41 -4.95 -18.89 -0.27
N PHE A 42 -4.85 -17.99 0.73
CA PHE A 42 -5.19 -18.26 2.13
C PHE A 42 -6.17 -17.21 2.70
N LEU A 43 -6.95 -16.57 1.83
CA LEU A 43 -7.99 -15.65 2.28
C LEU A 43 -8.94 -16.29 3.28
N SER A 44 -9.31 -15.52 4.31
CA SER A 44 -10.41 -15.90 5.20
C SER A 44 -11.75 -15.92 4.45
N PRO A 45 -12.78 -16.61 4.95
CA PRO A 45 -14.10 -16.61 4.32
C PRO A 45 -14.64 -15.20 4.08
N ASP A 46 -14.55 -14.30 5.07
CA ASP A 46 -15.02 -12.92 4.97
C ASP A 46 -14.25 -12.13 3.90
N ALA A 47 -12.91 -12.28 3.87
CA ALA A 47 -12.07 -11.63 2.85
C ALA A 47 -12.36 -12.18 1.44
N ARG A 48 -12.71 -13.45 1.34
CA ARG A 48 -13.07 -14.08 0.08
C ARG A 48 -14.42 -13.57 -0.43
N GLU A 49 -15.38 -13.39 0.44
CA GLU A 49 -16.67 -12.79 0.09
C GLU A 49 -16.47 -11.39 -0.51
N LEU A 50 -15.60 -10.58 0.10
CA LEU A 50 -15.21 -9.28 -0.45
C LEU A 50 -14.54 -9.37 -1.84
N MET A 51 -13.93 -10.51 -2.16
CA MET A 51 -13.35 -10.81 -3.48
C MET A 51 -14.35 -11.47 -4.45
N GLY A 52 -15.66 -11.39 -4.19
CA GLY A 52 -16.70 -12.00 -5.02
C GLY A 52 -16.73 -13.52 -4.97
N GLY A 53 -16.23 -14.13 -3.91
CA GLY A 53 -16.23 -15.58 -3.72
C GLY A 53 -15.22 -16.36 -4.54
N LYS A 54 -14.44 -15.71 -5.41
CA LYS A 54 -13.49 -16.38 -6.32
C LYS A 54 -12.35 -17.07 -5.57
N HIS A 55 -11.95 -18.24 -6.07
CA HIS A 55 -10.76 -18.97 -5.65
C HIS A 55 -9.69 -18.90 -6.73
N ALA A 56 -8.42 -18.73 -6.33
CA ALA A 56 -7.32 -18.72 -7.26
C ALA A 56 -6.82 -20.13 -7.59
N THR A 57 -6.44 -20.36 -8.85
CA THR A 57 -5.52 -21.44 -9.20
C THR A 57 -4.14 -21.10 -8.65
N THR A 58 -3.59 -21.97 -7.80
CA THR A 58 -2.37 -21.68 -7.03
C THR A 58 -1.18 -22.51 -7.51
N THR A 59 0.02 -22.05 -7.16
CA THR A 59 1.27 -22.75 -7.49
C THR A 59 1.58 -23.86 -6.48
N PHE A 60 2.68 -24.60 -6.73
CA PHE A 60 3.17 -25.62 -5.81
C PHE A 60 3.52 -25.08 -4.41
N ILE A 61 3.81 -23.77 -4.28
CA ILE A 61 4.11 -23.11 -2.98
C ILE A 61 2.93 -23.23 -2.02
N GLN A 62 1.69 -23.24 -2.52
CA GLN A 62 0.47 -23.44 -1.71
C GLN A 62 0.57 -24.69 -0.82
N LYS A 63 1.19 -25.76 -1.32
CA LYS A 63 1.27 -27.07 -0.66
C LYS A 63 2.57 -27.27 0.12
N MET A 64 3.47 -26.28 0.12
CA MET A 64 4.76 -26.42 0.83
C MET A 64 4.57 -26.29 2.36
N PRO A 65 5.46 -26.89 3.17
CA PRO A 65 5.40 -26.81 4.63
C PRO A 65 5.34 -25.35 5.12
N PHE A 66 4.48 -25.06 6.07
CA PHE A 66 4.32 -23.73 6.67
C PHE A 66 3.96 -22.59 5.69
N SER A 67 3.56 -22.89 4.46
CA SER A 67 3.24 -21.86 3.44
C SER A 67 2.16 -20.90 3.93
N LYS A 68 1.14 -21.36 4.65
CA LYS A 68 0.07 -20.50 5.19
C LYS A 68 0.59 -19.32 6.03
N ASN A 69 1.61 -19.53 6.85
CA ASN A 69 2.12 -18.53 7.78
C ASN A 69 3.50 -17.97 7.39
N LYS A 70 4.20 -18.61 6.45
CA LYS A 70 5.61 -18.29 6.13
C LYS A 70 5.91 -18.36 4.64
N TYR A 71 4.92 -18.16 3.75
CA TYR A 71 5.12 -18.20 2.29
C TYR A 71 6.24 -17.27 1.82
N GLN A 72 6.44 -16.13 2.49
CA GLN A 72 7.53 -15.20 2.14
C GLN A 72 8.94 -15.83 2.23
N LYS A 73 9.11 -16.89 3.02
CA LYS A 73 10.39 -17.62 3.08
C LYS A 73 10.71 -18.37 1.79
N TYR A 74 9.71 -18.58 0.95
CA TYR A 74 9.87 -19.22 -0.36
C TYR A 74 10.21 -18.22 -1.47
N LEU A 75 10.57 -16.98 -1.11
CA LEU A 75 10.95 -15.94 -2.08
C LEU A 75 11.91 -16.42 -3.19
N PRO A 76 12.95 -17.22 -2.90
CA PRO A 76 13.84 -17.73 -3.96
C PRO A 76 13.17 -18.66 -4.99
N LEU A 77 12.03 -19.27 -4.64
CA LEU A 77 11.27 -20.17 -5.49
C LEU A 77 10.08 -19.49 -6.19
N MET A 78 9.71 -18.29 -5.75
CA MET A 78 8.56 -17.56 -6.31
C MET A 78 8.68 -17.29 -7.81
N PRO A 79 9.86 -16.92 -8.36
CA PRO A 79 10.06 -16.80 -9.80
C PRO A 79 9.67 -18.06 -10.56
N LEU A 80 10.22 -19.20 -10.16
CA LEU A 80 9.89 -20.48 -10.77
C LEU A 80 8.41 -20.82 -10.63
N ALA A 81 7.82 -20.54 -9.46
CA ALA A 81 6.43 -20.90 -9.20
C ALA A 81 5.45 -20.09 -10.07
N ILE A 82 5.65 -18.79 -10.24
CA ILE A 82 4.78 -17.95 -11.04
C ILE A 82 4.84 -18.32 -12.53
N GLU A 83 6.01 -18.68 -13.02
CA GLU A 83 6.25 -19.15 -14.40
C GLU A 83 5.56 -20.49 -14.71
N GLN A 84 5.12 -21.26 -13.68
CA GLN A 84 4.40 -22.54 -13.86
C GLN A 84 2.89 -22.38 -13.90
N LEU A 85 2.35 -21.16 -13.74
CA LEU A 85 0.92 -20.93 -13.91
C LEU A 85 0.59 -20.98 -15.42
N ASP A 86 -0.29 -21.88 -15.80
CA ASP A 86 -0.75 -21.99 -17.18
C ASP A 86 -1.89 -21.00 -17.45
N VAL A 87 -1.55 -19.91 -18.14
CA VAL A 87 -2.48 -18.87 -18.58
C VAL A 87 -2.70 -18.89 -20.10
N SER A 88 -2.24 -19.93 -20.78
CA SER A 88 -2.27 -20.02 -22.26
C SER A 88 -3.67 -19.99 -22.87
N SER A 89 -4.72 -20.28 -22.09
CA SER A 89 -6.11 -20.24 -22.56
C SER A 89 -6.74 -18.85 -22.57
N HIS A 90 -6.00 -17.80 -22.16
CA HIS A 90 -6.53 -16.43 -22.08
C HIS A 90 -6.05 -15.56 -23.24
N ASP A 91 -6.91 -14.69 -23.74
CA ASP A 91 -6.56 -13.66 -24.72
C ASP A 91 -5.85 -12.47 -24.05
N VAL A 92 -6.28 -12.15 -22.82
CA VAL A 92 -5.74 -11.04 -22.02
C VAL A 92 -5.33 -11.56 -20.65
N VAL A 93 -4.10 -11.26 -20.26
CA VAL A 93 -3.58 -11.55 -18.92
C VAL A 93 -3.34 -10.23 -18.18
N ILE A 94 -3.97 -10.05 -17.03
CA ILE A 94 -3.78 -8.87 -16.19
C ILE A 94 -3.06 -9.28 -14.91
N SER A 95 -1.81 -8.86 -14.73
CA SER A 95 -1.06 -9.12 -13.50
C SER A 95 -1.15 -7.95 -12.53
N SER A 96 -1.61 -8.20 -11.29
CA SER A 96 -1.58 -7.27 -10.16
C SER A 96 -0.32 -7.54 -9.34
N SER A 97 0.72 -6.72 -9.53
CA SER A 97 2.08 -7.07 -9.14
C SER A 97 2.74 -6.08 -8.19
N HIS A 98 3.31 -6.60 -7.12
CA HIS A 98 4.24 -5.92 -6.21
C HIS A 98 5.46 -6.80 -5.89
N ALA A 99 5.48 -8.03 -6.46
CA ALA A 99 6.58 -8.97 -6.34
C ALA A 99 6.82 -9.72 -7.67
N VAL A 100 6.10 -10.81 -7.92
CA VAL A 100 6.43 -11.73 -9.02
C VAL A 100 5.32 -11.94 -10.06
N ALA A 101 4.09 -11.49 -9.80
CA ALA A 101 2.92 -11.75 -10.67
C ALA A 101 3.15 -11.36 -12.13
N LYS A 102 3.85 -10.25 -12.40
CA LYS A 102 4.19 -9.81 -13.76
C LYS A 102 5.11 -10.77 -14.52
N GLY A 103 5.74 -11.72 -13.81
CA GLY A 103 6.63 -12.71 -14.41
C GLY A 103 5.93 -13.97 -14.93
N VAL A 104 4.60 -14.02 -14.92
CA VAL A 104 3.83 -15.09 -15.58
C VAL A 104 4.19 -15.13 -17.07
N LEU A 105 4.28 -16.34 -17.63
CA LEU A 105 4.64 -16.51 -19.03
C LEU A 105 3.41 -16.35 -19.92
N THR A 106 3.53 -15.52 -20.94
CA THR A 106 2.49 -15.26 -21.95
C THR A 106 3.00 -15.58 -23.35
N GLY A 107 2.12 -15.98 -24.23
CA GLY A 107 2.41 -16.27 -25.63
C GLY A 107 2.32 -15.02 -26.53
N PRO A 108 2.74 -15.14 -27.81
CA PRO A 108 2.83 -14.00 -28.73
C PRO A 108 1.45 -13.42 -29.12
N ASP A 109 0.38 -14.20 -28.99
CA ASP A 109 -0.99 -13.79 -29.34
C ASP A 109 -1.81 -13.34 -28.12
N GLN A 110 -1.15 -13.25 -26.93
CA GLN A 110 -1.76 -12.82 -25.70
C GLN A 110 -1.35 -11.38 -25.37
N LEU A 111 -2.29 -10.57 -24.90
CA LEU A 111 -2.00 -9.24 -24.36
C LEU A 111 -1.70 -9.34 -22.84
N HIS A 112 -0.51 -8.94 -22.41
CA HIS A 112 -0.16 -8.87 -20.99
C HIS A 112 -0.14 -7.43 -20.48
N ILE A 113 -1.08 -7.11 -19.60
CA ILE A 113 -1.15 -5.82 -18.89
C ILE A 113 -0.70 -6.05 -17.46
N SER A 114 0.25 -5.25 -16.97
CA SER A 114 0.70 -5.34 -15.57
C SER A 114 0.33 -4.10 -14.79
N TYR A 115 -0.61 -4.24 -13.84
CA TYR A 115 -0.88 -3.22 -12.83
C TYR A 115 0.15 -3.36 -11.71
N VAL A 116 1.07 -2.40 -11.64
CA VAL A 116 2.21 -2.45 -10.71
C VAL A 116 1.93 -1.57 -9.49
N HIS A 117 1.78 -2.21 -8.34
CA HIS A 117 1.70 -1.52 -7.06
C HIS A 117 3.06 -0.96 -6.65
N SER A 118 4.11 -1.72 -6.92
CA SER A 118 5.52 -1.31 -6.77
C SER A 118 6.42 -2.32 -7.50
N PRO A 119 7.51 -1.91 -8.13
CA PRO A 119 8.64 -2.81 -8.37
C PRO A 119 9.11 -3.41 -7.04
N ILE A 120 9.72 -4.59 -7.06
CA ILE A 120 10.11 -5.33 -5.84
C ILE A 120 11.00 -4.45 -4.94
N ARG A 121 10.40 -3.65 -4.04
CA ARG A 121 11.09 -2.60 -3.29
C ARG A 121 12.24 -3.11 -2.44
N TYR A 122 12.10 -4.29 -1.81
CA TYR A 122 13.16 -4.90 -0.99
C TYR A 122 14.31 -5.48 -1.82
N ALA A 123 14.13 -5.63 -3.13
CA ALA A 123 15.20 -6.05 -4.03
C ALA A 123 15.90 -4.86 -4.71
N TRP A 124 15.23 -3.72 -4.83
CA TRP A 124 15.73 -2.52 -5.51
C TRP A 124 16.15 -1.43 -4.52
N ASP A 125 15.54 -0.28 -4.58
CA ASP A 125 15.95 0.95 -3.88
C ASP A 125 15.89 0.87 -2.35
N LEU A 126 14.99 0.06 -1.76
CA LEU A 126 14.89 -0.14 -0.33
C LEU A 126 15.69 -1.34 0.20
N GLN A 127 16.51 -2.01 -0.63
CA GLN A 127 17.27 -3.21 -0.23
C GLN A 127 18.05 -3.01 1.06
N HIS A 128 18.79 -1.93 1.17
CA HIS A 128 19.65 -1.70 2.34
C HIS A 128 18.85 -1.47 3.62
N GLN A 129 17.70 -0.83 3.52
CA GLN A 129 16.81 -0.63 4.65
C GLN A 129 16.24 -1.98 5.13
N TYR A 130 15.67 -2.78 4.22
CA TYR A 130 15.11 -4.09 4.57
C TYR A 130 16.15 -5.06 5.13
N LEU A 131 17.37 -5.05 4.61
CA LEU A 131 18.45 -5.89 5.14
C LEU A 131 18.82 -5.48 6.58
N ARG A 132 18.88 -4.19 6.90
CA ARG A 132 19.14 -3.72 8.28
C ARG A 132 17.98 -4.08 9.21
N GLU A 133 16.74 -3.84 8.79
CA GLU A 133 15.54 -4.17 9.58
C GLU A 133 15.42 -5.67 9.87
N ALA A 134 15.86 -6.52 8.93
CA ALA A 134 15.88 -7.99 9.08
C ALA A 134 17.15 -8.53 9.78
N ALA A 135 18.09 -7.67 10.19
CA ALA A 135 19.43 -8.07 10.70
C ALA A 135 20.17 -9.00 9.72
N LEU A 136 20.07 -8.72 8.41
CA LEU A 136 20.69 -9.44 7.30
C LEU A 136 21.67 -8.56 6.51
N ASP A 137 22.17 -7.49 7.09
CA ASP A 137 23.11 -6.56 6.45
C ASP A 137 24.56 -7.05 6.51
N SER A 138 24.88 -8.04 7.38
CA SER A 138 26.23 -8.58 7.59
C SER A 138 26.25 -10.11 7.76
N GLY A 139 27.44 -10.70 7.79
CA GLY A 139 27.67 -12.13 7.98
C GLY A 139 27.23 -13.02 6.81
N ILE A 140 27.38 -14.34 6.96
CA ILE A 140 27.09 -15.33 5.92
C ILE A 140 25.62 -15.28 5.47
N LYS A 141 24.68 -15.12 6.42
CA LYS A 141 23.25 -14.98 6.10
C LYS A 141 22.99 -13.72 5.27
N GLY A 142 23.70 -12.64 5.57
CA GLY A 142 23.62 -11.39 4.82
C GLY A 142 24.15 -11.53 3.39
N ILE A 143 25.26 -12.26 3.20
CA ILE A 143 25.81 -12.55 1.88
C ILE A 143 24.79 -13.34 1.05
N LEU A 144 24.21 -14.41 1.63
CA LEU A 144 23.18 -15.22 0.95
C LEU A 144 21.94 -14.39 0.62
N ALA A 145 21.46 -13.55 1.54
CA ALA A 145 20.32 -12.66 1.29
C ALA A 145 20.60 -11.70 0.12
N LYS A 146 21.77 -11.06 0.10
CA LYS A 146 22.19 -10.17 -0.99
C LYS A 146 22.27 -10.89 -2.33
N TYR A 147 22.77 -12.14 -2.35
CA TYR A 147 22.82 -12.98 -3.55
C TYR A 147 21.41 -13.31 -4.06
N ILE A 148 20.50 -13.72 -3.17
CA ILE A 148 19.09 -13.98 -3.52
C ILE A 148 18.44 -12.72 -4.11
N LEU A 149 18.60 -11.57 -3.45
CA LEU A 149 18.04 -10.30 -3.93
C LEU A 149 18.66 -9.86 -5.26
N HIS A 150 19.96 -10.16 -5.51
CA HIS A 150 20.57 -9.95 -6.81
C HIS A 150 19.91 -10.82 -7.89
N LYS A 151 19.70 -12.11 -7.63
CA LYS A 151 19.00 -13.00 -8.56
C LYS A 151 17.56 -12.54 -8.82
N MET A 152 16.86 -12.10 -7.78
CA MET A 152 15.53 -11.51 -7.91
C MET A 152 15.53 -10.29 -8.84
N ARG A 153 16.50 -9.37 -8.71
CA ARG A 153 16.59 -8.20 -9.60
C ARG A 153 16.83 -8.59 -11.07
N VAL A 154 17.72 -9.56 -11.31
CA VAL A 154 17.99 -10.04 -12.68
C VAL A 154 16.73 -10.62 -13.30
N TRP A 155 16.01 -11.45 -12.55
CA TRP A 155 14.75 -12.04 -13.00
C TRP A 155 13.66 -10.98 -13.18
N ASP A 156 13.50 -10.08 -12.22
CA ASP A 156 12.49 -9.03 -12.21
C ASP A 156 12.65 -8.04 -13.38
N SER A 157 13.91 -7.66 -13.68
CA SER A 157 14.22 -6.82 -14.84
C SER A 157 13.96 -7.57 -16.16
N ARG A 158 14.34 -8.86 -16.24
CA ARG A 158 14.13 -9.66 -17.45
C ARG A 158 12.65 -9.84 -17.77
N THR A 159 11.85 -10.16 -16.77
CA THR A 159 10.42 -10.44 -16.96
C THR A 159 9.60 -9.21 -17.32
N SER A 160 10.13 -7.99 -17.10
CA SER A 160 9.50 -6.77 -17.57
C SER A 160 9.36 -6.69 -19.11
N ASN A 161 10.16 -7.45 -19.87
CA ASN A 161 10.06 -7.50 -21.32
C ASN A 161 8.86 -8.33 -21.82
N GLY A 162 8.30 -9.22 -20.98
CA GLY A 162 7.09 -9.99 -21.30
C GLY A 162 5.78 -9.23 -21.02
N VAL A 163 5.86 -8.00 -20.54
CA VAL A 163 4.69 -7.15 -20.31
C VAL A 163 4.52 -6.19 -21.47
N ASP A 164 3.35 -6.18 -22.09
CA ASP A 164 3.03 -5.27 -23.20
C ASP A 164 2.75 -3.87 -22.67
N HIS A 165 1.85 -3.74 -21.67
CA HIS A 165 1.46 -2.47 -21.08
C HIS A 165 1.64 -2.45 -19.56
N PHE A 166 2.30 -1.41 -19.06
CA PHE A 166 2.42 -1.14 -17.63
C PHE A 166 1.41 -0.10 -17.19
N ILE A 167 0.73 -0.39 -16.09
CA ILE A 167 -0.10 0.53 -15.34
C ILE A 167 0.51 0.71 -13.96
N ALA A 168 0.73 1.96 -13.54
CA ALA A 168 1.25 2.30 -12.23
C ALA A 168 0.13 2.82 -11.33
N ASN A 169 0.15 2.48 -10.04
CA ASN A 169 -0.81 2.98 -9.07
C ASN A 169 -0.59 4.46 -8.67
N SER A 170 0.47 5.10 -9.17
CA SER A 170 0.81 6.50 -8.91
C SER A 170 1.90 6.99 -9.86
N HIS A 171 2.04 8.28 -10.04
CA HIS A 171 3.19 8.86 -10.75
C HIS A 171 4.52 8.53 -10.06
N PHE A 172 4.52 8.38 -8.73
CA PHE A 172 5.69 7.92 -8.01
C PHE A 172 6.12 6.53 -8.47
N ILE A 173 5.19 5.59 -8.62
CA ILE A 173 5.48 4.23 -9.12
C ILE A 173 5.79 4.22 -10.62
N SER A 174 5.15 5.06 -11.43
CA SER A 174 5.51 5.22 -12.85
C SER A 174 6.98 5.61 -13.01
N ARG A 175 7.50 6.57 -12.21
CA ARG A 175 8.93 6.92 -12.19
C ARG A 175 9.82 5.74 -11.75
N ARG A 176 9.38 4.91 -10.80
CA ARG A 176 10.12 3.71 -10.38
C ARG A 176 10.16 2.66 -11.49
N ILE A 177 9.03 2.41 -12.19
CA ILE A 177 8.96 1.52 -13.36
C ILE A 177 9.94 2.02 -14.44
N LYS A 178 9.92 3.30 -14.75
CA LYS A 178 10.87 3.91 -15.72
C LYS A 178 12.31 3.69 -15.30
N LYS A 179 12.64 3.90 -14.02
CA LYS A 179 14.00 3.73 -13.50
C LYS A 179 14.47 2.29 -13.50
N VAL A 180 13.59 1.35 -13.12
CA VAL A 180 13.94 -0.06 -12.87
C VAL A 180 13.86 -0.91 -14.14
N TYR A 181 12.81 -0.69 -14.95
CA TYR A 181 12.52 -1.50 -16.14
C TYR A 181 12.81 -0.77 -17.46
N GLY A 182 13.06 0.52 -17.44
CA GLY A 182 13.22 1.32 -18.66
C GLY A 182 11.93 1.48 -19.47
N ARG A 183 10.76 1.18 -18.86
CA ARG A 183 9.44 1.18 -19.50
C ARG A 183 8.60 2.37 -19.04
N GLU A 184 7.77 2.89 -19.93
CA GLU A 184 6.71 3.83 -19.56
C GLU A 184 5.53 3.10 -18.92
N ALA A 185 4.73 3.82 -18.14
CA ALA A 185 3.53 3.28 -17.50
C ALA A 185 2.45 4.36 -17.45
N ASP A 186 1.23 3.99 -17.81
CA ASP A 186 0.06 4.81 -17.56
C ASP A 186 -0.26 4.81 -16.06
N VAL A 187 -0.84 5.91 -15.57
CA VAL A 187 -1.18 6.02 -14.15
C VAL A 187 -2.69 5.85 -14.00
N ILE A 188 -3.07 4.79 -13.28
CA ILE A 188 -4.44 4.57 -12.81
C ILE A 188 -4.38 4.38 -11.30
N TYR A 189 -4.90 5.34 -10.57
CA TYR A 189 -4.89 5.28 -9.10
C TYR A 189 -5.70 4.09 -8.58
N PRO A 190 -5.30 3.48 -7.45
CA PRO A 190 -6.09 2.41 -6.86
C PRO A 190 -7.44 2.94 -6.37
N PRO A 191 -8.51 2.16 -6.49
CA PRO A 191 -9.84 2.58 -6.11
C PRO A 191 -9.94 2.78 -4.60
N VAL A 192 -10.55 3.89 -4.19
CA VAL A 192 -10.92 4.16 -2.81
C VAL A 192 -12.43 4.28 -2.72
N ASP A 193 -13.06 3.38 -1.98
CA ASP A 193 -14.51 3.45 -1.73
C ASP A 193 -14.83 4.62 -0.79
N ILE A 194 -14.93 5.81 -1.39
CA ILE A 194 -15.20 7.06 -0.67
C ILE A 194 -16.61 7.08 -0.05
N ASN A 195 -17.55 6.27 -0.52
CA ASN A 195 -18.90 6.20 0.01
C ASN A 195 -18.92 5.53 1.38
N ARG A 196 -17.97 4.65 1.64
CA ARG A 196 -17.77 4.03 2.94
C ARG A 196 -17.24 5.00 4.01
N PHE A 197 -16.72 6.16 3.59
CA PHE A 197 -16.14 7.19 4.44
C PHE A 197 -16.94 8.49 4.31
N PRO A 198 -18.15 8.57 4.92
CA PRO A 198 -18.99 9.76 4.82
C PRO A 198 -18.35 10.96 5.49
N LEU A 199 -18.59 12.13 4.89
CA LEU A 199 -18.14 13.40 5.42
C LEU A 199 -18.65 13.63 6.84
N PHE A 200 -17.78 14.15 7.69
CA PHE A 200 -18.11 14.61 9.03
C PHE A 200 -17.38 15.93 9.30
N GLU A 201 -18.13 16.97 9.63
CA GLU A 201 -17.59 18.32 9.70
C GLU A 201 -17.10 18.70 11.11
N GLU A 202 -17.74 18.12 12.14
CA GLU A 202 -17.39 18.39 13.53
C GLU A 202 -16.16 17.62 13.96
N LYS A 203 -15.05 18.33 14.24
CA LYS A 203 -13.78 17.72 14.65
C LYS A 203 -13.56 17.83 16.15
N GLU A 204 -13.11 16.75 16.76
CA GLU A 204 -12.68 16.71 18.14
C GLU A 204 -11.18 17.06 18.27
N ASP A 205 -10.75 17.44 19.46
CA ASP A 205 -9.37 17.90 19.69
C ASP A 205 -8.40 16.72 19.94
N PHE A 206 -8.23 15.89 18.91
CA PHE A 206 -7.21 14.85 18.89
C PHE A 206 -6.66 14.60 17.48
N TYR A 207 -5.43 14.12 17.42
CA TYR A 207 -4.79 13.67 16.20
C TYR A 207 -4.92 12.15 16.07
N LEU A 208 -5.02 11.66 14.84
CA LEU A 208 -5.11 10.23 14.56
C LEU A 208 -3.93 9.76 13.71
N THR A 209 -3.37 8.62 14.04
CA THR A 209 -2.57 7.82 13.10
C THR A 209 -3.05 6.38 13.12
N ALA A 210 -3.17 5.77 11.95
CA ALA A 210 -3.74 4.44 11.80
C ALA A 210 -3.03 3.65 10.70
N SER A 211 -2.42 2.52 11.06
CA SER A 211 -1.77 1.61 10.10
C SER A 211 -1.34 0.30 10.76
N ARG A 212 -0.78 -0.61 9.97
CA ARG A 212 0.03 -1.69 10.54
C ARG A 212 1.26 -1.10 11.22
N LEU A 213 1.56 -1.53 12.45
CA LEU A 213 2.70 -1.04 13.22
C LEU A 213 3.98 -1.78 12.80
N VAL A 214 4.51 -1.40 11.65
CA VAL A 214 5.75 -1.97 11.06
C VAL A 214 6.77 -0.85 10.79
N PRO A 215 8.09 -1.15 10.73
CA PRO A 215 9.16 -0.14 10.75
C PRO A 215 8.99 0.98 9.72
N TYR A 216 8.68 0.67 8.45
CA TYR A 216 8.58 1.67 7.39
C TYR A 216 7.40 2.64 7.52
N LYS A 217 6.39 2.30 8.34
CA LYS A 217 5.25 3.19 8.64
C LYS A 217 5.62 4.33 9.59
N ARG A 218 6.73 4.22 10.30
CA ARG A 218 7.29 5.26 11.16
C ARG A 218 6.33 5.78 12.23
N ILE A 219 5.46 4.92 12.74
CA ILE A 219 4.55 5.27 13.85
C ILE A 219 5.34 5.57 15.12
N ASP A 220 6.48 4.90 15.32
CA ASP A 220 7.43 5.18 16.41
C ASP A 220 7.89 6.65 16.45
N LEU A 221 8.06 7.26 15.27
CA LEU A 221 8.46 8.65 15.12
C LEU A 221 7.31 9.61 15.44
N ILE A 222 6.09 9.29 15.00
CA ILE A 222 4.89 10.07 15.33
C ILE A 222 4.66 10.08 16.85
N VAL A 223 4.69 8.90 17.47
CA VAL A 223 4.52 8.75 18.92
C VAL A 223 5.59 9.51 19.70
N GLU A 224 6.85 9.45 19.27
CA GLU A 224 7.93 10.21 19.89
C GLU A 224 7.72 11.72 19.78
N ALA A 225 7.25 12.21 18.62
CA ALA A 225 6.95 13.62 18.43
C ALA A 225 5.80 14.09 19.37
N PHE A 226 4.71 13.35 19.42
CA PHE A 226 3.58 13.68 20.30
C PHE A 226 3.92 13.52 21.79
N SER A 227 4.83 12.63 22.15
CA SER A 227 5.34 12.54 23.54
C SER A 227 6.09 13.80 23.98
N ASN A 228 6.55 14.63 23.05
CA ASN A 228 7.15 15.94 23.33
C ASN A 228 6.13 17.12 23.24
N MET A 229 4.86 16.83 22.96
CA MET A 229 3.75 17.78 22.91
C MET A 229 2.64 17.34 23.88
N PRO A 230 2.82 17.46 25.20
CA PRO A 230 1.92 16.87 26.20
C PRO A 230 0.51 17.45 26.21
N ASP A 231 0.32 18.63 25.64
CA ASP A 231 -0.94 19.33 25.44
C ASP A 231 -1.75 18.82 24.24
N LYS A 232 -1.18 17.92 23.42
CA LYS A 232 -1.80 17.40 22.18
C LYS A 232 -2.12 15.91 22.31
N LYS A 233 -3.40 15.57 22.20
CA LYS A 233 -3.85 14.18 22.24
C LYS A 233 -3.58 13.47 20.91
N LEU A 234 -2.94 12.29 20.96
CA LEU A 234 -2.78 11.39 19.81
C LEU A 234 -3.49 10.06 20.07
N VAL A 235 -4.26 9.61 19.08
CA VAL A 235 -4.81 8.25 19.04
C VAL A 235 -4.05 7.43 18.00
N VAL A 236 -3.61 6.24 18.40
CA VAL A 236 -2.88 5.29 17.54
C VAL A 236 -3.71 4.03 17.37
N ILE A 237 -4.14 3.76 16.13
CA ILE A 237 -4.91 2.54 15.79
C ILE A 237 -4.05 1.63 14.93
N GLY A 238 -3.97 0.35 15.32
CA GLY A 238 -3.27 -0.68 14.56
C GLY A 238 -2.49 -1.63 15.45
N ASP A 239 -1.93 -2.66 14.82
CA ASP A 239 -1.09 -3.67 15.47
C ASP A 239 0.07 -4.06 14.55
N GLY A 240 1.12 -4.64 15.12
CA GLY A 240 2.29 -5.10 14.38
C GLY A 240 3.56 -5.25 15.21
N SER A 241 4.65 -5.54 14.53
CA SER A 241 5.94 -5.86 15.15
C SER A 241 6.54 -4.72 15.99
N GLU A 242 6.16 -3.46 15.72
CA GLU A 242 6.66 -2.28 16.44
C GLU A 242 5.84 -1.92 17.69
N MET A 243 4.76 -2.65 18.01
CA MET A 243 3.85 -2.33 19.12
C MET A 243 4.57 -2.10 20.44
N SER A 244 5.51 -2.99 20.81
CA SER A 244 6.25 -2.87 22.08
C SER A 244 7.13 -1.63 22.13
N LYS A 245 7.78 -1.29 21.02
CA LYS A 245 8.63 -0.10 20.88
C LYS A 245 7.80 1.18 20.96
N ILE A 246 6.62 1.18 20.33
CA ILE A 246 5.68 2.31 20.32
C ILE A 246 5.14 2.54 21.73
N LYS A 247 4.69 1.48 22.41
CA LYS A 247 4.23 1.57 23.82
C LYS A 247 5.30 2.13 24.77
N ALA A 248 6.56 1.74 24.57
CA ALA A 248 7.66 2.21 25.41
C ALA A 248 7.95 3.73 25.27
N LYS A 249 7.55 4.33 24.13
CA LYS A 249 7.73 5.77 23.86
C LYS A 249 6.52 6.61 24.23
N ALA A 250 5.33 6.00 24.32
CA ALA A 250 4.08 6.73 24.54
C ALA A 250 3.99 7.33 25.96
N LYS A 251 3.55 8.57 26.04
CA LYS A 251 3.21 9.26 27.28
C LYS A 251 1.69 9.34 27.48
N SER A 252 1.24 9.97 28.57
CA SER A 252 -0.15 10.00 29.00
C SER A 252 -1.13 10.65 28.00
N ASN A 253 -0.64 11.50 27.10
CA ASN A 253 -1.42 12.15 26.05
C ASN A 253 -1.61 11.25 24.81
N ILE A 254 -1.09 10.02 24.81
CA ILE A 254 -1.14 9.10 23.68
C ILE A 254 -1.95 7.85 24.03
N GLU A 255 -3.03 7.64 23.30
CA GLU A 255 -3.91 6.48 23.45
C GLU A 255 -3.57 5.44 22.35
N ILE A 256 -3.15 4.24 22.75
CA ILE A 256 -2.83 3.15 21.81
C ILE A 256 -3.94 2.10 21.90
N MET A 257 -4.80 2.05 20.89
CA MET A 257 -6.01 1.23 20.87
C MET A 257 -5.78 -0.20 20.39
N GLY A 258 -4.62 -0.50 19.77
CA GLY A 258 -4.42 -1.79 19.10
C GLY A 258 -5.23 -1.90 17.80
N TYR A 259 -5.43 -3.13 17.34
CA TYR A 259 -6.29 -3.38 16.18
C TYR A 259 -7.75 -3.06 16.50
N GLN A 260 -8.41 -2.36 15.60
CA GLN A 260 -9.81 -1.98 15.74
C GLN A 260 -10.62 -2.41 14.51
N SER A 261 -11.92 -2.55 14.70
CA SER A 261 -12.86 -2.79 13.60
C SER A 261 -12.93 -1.60 12.64
N SER A 262 -13.41 -1.85 11.43
CA SER A 262 -13.58 -0.80 10.41
C SER A 262 -14.51 0.34 10.87
N ASN A 263 -15.54 0.02 11.67
CA ASN A 263 -16.48 1.03 12.17
C ASN A 263 -15.83 1.94 13.21
N VAL A 264 -15.02 1.38 14.12
CA VAL A 264 -14.26 2.18 15.10
C VAL A 264 -13.23 3.05 14.38
N MET A 265 -12.52 2.48 13.40
CA MET A 265 -11.57 3.23 12.58
C MET A 265 -12.24 4.41 11.87
N LEU A 266 -13.43 4.18 11.29
CA LEU A 266 -14.22 5.22 10.63
C LEU A 266 -14.60 6.33 11.58
N ASP A 267 -15.13 6.01 12.78
CA ASP A 267 -15.53 6.99 13.79
C ASP A 267 -14.36 7.91 14.20
N TYR A 268 -13.18 7.32 14.45
CA TYR A 268 -11.99 8.10 14.77
C TYR A 268 -11.47 8.92 13.59
N MET A 269 -11.54 8.41 12.35
CA MET A 269 -11.17 9.19 11.17
C MET A 269 -12.08 10.40 10.96
N GLN A 270 -13.38 10.24 11.19
CA GLN A 270 -14.36 11.30 11.07
C GLN A 270 -14.11 12.43 12.07
N LYS A 271 -13.82 12.09 13.31
CA LYS A 271 -13.73 13.03 14.43
C LYS A 271 -12.35 13.66 14.60
N ALA A 272 -11.30 13.05 14.08
CA ALA A 272 -9.94 13.55 14.26
C ALA A 272 -9.75 14.98 13.71
N LYS A 273 -9.01 15.80 14.46
CA LYS A 273 -8.57 17.14 14.07
C LYS A 273 -7.70 17.10 12.81
N ALA A 274 -6.78 16.15 12.76
CA ALA A 274 -5.97 15.81 11.58
C ALA A 274 -5.48 14.37 11.65
N PHE A 275 -5.19 13.81 10.48
CA PHE A 275 -4.55 12.50 10.32
C PHE A 275 -3.05 12.67 10.11
N VAL A 276 -2.20 12.02 10.92
CA VAL A 276 -0.74 12.12 10.85
C VAL A 276 -0.15 10.90 10.16
N PHE A 277 0.66 11.11 9.12
CA PHE A 277 1.15 10.05 8.25
C PHE A 277 2.63 10.23 7.92
N ALA A 278 3.49 9.42 8.53
CA ALA A 278 4.94 9.55 8.41
C ALA A 278 5.60 8.55 7.43
N ALA A 279 4.82 7.72 6.77
CA ALA A 279 5.35 6.73 5.84
C ALA A 279 5.69 7.36 4.47
N GLU A 280 6.74 6.83 3.82
CA GLU A 280 6.92 6.95 2.37
C GLU A 280 6.21 5.76 1.71
N GLU A 281 5.06 6.01 1.10
CA GLU A 281 4.23 4.99 0.45
C GLU A 281 4.07 5.23 -1.04
N ASP A 282 3.68 4.17 -1.72
CA ASP A 282 3.52 4.16 -3.17
C ASP A 282 2.30 4.99 -3.62
N PHE A 283 1.21 4.96 -2.83
CA PHE A 283 0.01 5.77 -3.04
C PHE A 283 -0.52 6.38 -1.74
N GLY A 284 -0.79 5.54 -0.73
CA GLY A 284 -1.32 6.00 0.56
C GLY A 284 -2.86 6.07 0.57
N ILE A 285 -3.52 4.92 0.58
CA ILE A 285 -5.00 4.83 0.62
C ILE A 285 -5.56 5.47 1.90
N THR A 286 -4.96 5.21 3.06
CA THR A 286 -5.45 5.71 4.35
C THR A 286 -5.51 7.24 4.45
N PRO A 287 -4.52 8.02 3.97
CA PRO A 287 -4.65 9.47 3.83
C PRO A 287 -5.83 9.94 2.95
N VAL A 288 -6.18 9.17 1.91
CA VAL A 288 -7.36 9.48 1.08
C VAL A 288 -8.64 9.16 1.83
N GLU A 289 -8.71 8.04 2.56
CA GLU A 289 -9.84 7.68 3.42
C GLU A 289 -10.10 8.75 4.50
N ALA A 290 -9.03 9.29 5.12
CA ALA A 290 -9.13 10.38 6.08
C ALA A 290 -9.70 11.66 5.44
N GLN A 291 -9.21 12.04 4.26
CA GLN A 291 -9.74 13.18 3.51
C GLN A 291 -11.21 12.96 3.08
N ALA A 292 -11.62 11.74 2.76
CA ALA A 292 -13.02 11.43 2.46
C ALA A 292 -13.94 11.71 3.67
N CYS A 293 -13.46 11.50 4.89
CA CYS A 293 -14.12 11.88 6.14
C CYS A 293 -14.09 13.40 6.42
N GLY A 294 -13.46 14.20 5.56
CA GLY A 294 -13.25 15.63 5.80
C GLY A 294 -12.09 15.94 6.74
N THR A 295 -11.19 15.00 6.98
CA THR A 295 -10.07 15.14 7.91
C THR A 295 -8.80 15.51 7.16
N PRO A 296 -8.19 16.67 7.43
CA PRO A 296 -6.94 17.08 6.81
C PRO A 296 -5.76 16.19 7.22
N VAL A 297 -4.71 16.17 6.42
CA VAL A 297 -3.58 15.26 6.62
C VAL A 297 -2.28 16.02 6.84
N ILE A 298 -1.52 15.62 7.85
CA ILE A 298 -0.13 16.04 8.11
C ILE A 298 0.76 14.87 7.67
N ALA A 299 1.46 15.01 6.54
CA ALA A 299 2.13 13.88 5.92
C ALA A 299 3.61 14.13 5.63
N PHE A 300 4.37 13.02 5.56
CA PHE A 300 5.70 13.06 4.97
C PHE A 300 5.61 13.39 3.48
N GLY A 301 6.30 14.44 3.05
CA GLY A 301 6.27 14.99 1.70
C GLY A 301 7.03 14.15 0.68
N LYS A 302 6.77 12.82 0.63
CA LYS A 302 7.36 11.92 -0.36
C LYS A 302 6.40 10.81 -0.78
N GLY A 303 6.69 10.21 -1.94
CA GLY A 303 5.89 9.12 -2.49
C GLY A 303 4.51 9.58 -2.94
N GLY A 304 3.52 8.72 -2.77
CA GLY A 304 2.13 8.96 -3.16
C GLY A 304 1.44 10.09 -2.37
N SER A 305 1.95 10.46 -1.19
CA SER A 305 1.40 11.60 -0.43
C SER A 305 1.42 12.90 -1.23
N LEU A 306 2.45 13.10 -2.08
CA LEU A 306 2.54 14.27 -2.96
C LEU A 306 1.44 14.32 -4.04
N GLU A 307 0.79 13.19 -4.30
CA GLU A 307 -0.28 13.07 -5.30
C GLU A 307 -1.66 13.11 -4.66
N THR A 308 -1.77 12.61 -3.43
CA THR A 308 -3.06 12.44 -2.75
C THR A 308 -3.45 13.62 -1.87
N ILE A 309 -2.49 14.47 -1.49
CA ILE A 309 -2.70 15.62 -0.59
C ILE A 309 -2.37 16.90 -1.34
N ARG A 310 -3.21 17.92 -1.20
CA ARG A 310 -2.95 19.29 -1.67
C ARG A 310 -2.35 20.09 -0.52
N PRO A 311 -1.08 20.53 -0.62
CA PRO A 311 -0.43 21.23 0.49
C PRO A 311 -0.98 22.62 0.70
N LEU A 312 -0.77 23.17 1.89
CA LEU A 312 -1.02 24.58 2.16
C LEU A 312 -0.16 25.45 1.21
N GLY A 313 -0.78 26.50 0.66
CA GLY A 313 -0.14 27.37 -0.36
C GLY A 313 -0.65 27.14 -1.78
N VAL A 314 -1.36 26.04 -2.04
CA VAL A 314 -2.13 25.84 -3.29
C VAL A 314 -3.62 26.06 -3.04
N LEU A 315 -4.38 26.20 -4.13
CA LEU A 315 -5.83 26.33 -4.06
C LEU A 315 -6.48 25.06 -3.47
N ASN A 316 -7.41 25.22 -2.52
CA ASN A 316 -8.13 24.12 -1.89
C ASN A 316 -7.20 23.13 -1.17
N PRO A 317 -6.45 23.56 -0.16
CA PRO A 317 -5.52 22.70 0.56
C PRO A 317 -6.26 21.62 1.37
N THR A 318 -5.66 20.44 1.46
CA THR A 318 -6.20 19.28 2.20
C THR A 318 -5.21 18.76 3.25
N GLY A 319 -4.07 19.40 3.39
CA GLY A 319 -3.07 19.03 4.37
C GLY A 319 -1.78 19.83 4.27
N ILE A 320 -0.78 19.36 4.98
CA ILE A 320 0.58 19.92 4.97
C ILE A 320 1.61 18.81 4.88
N PHE A 321 2.82 19.17 4.44
CA PHE A 321 3.95 18.25 4.39
C PHE A 321 5.05 18.64 5.37
N PHE A 322 5.70 17.61 5.95
CA PHE A 322 7.03 17.72 6.52
C PHE A 322 8.03 17.01 5.60
N GLU A 323 9.21 17.59 5.45
CA GLU A 323 10.19 17.14 4.45
C GLU A 323 11.21 16.13 4.97
N GLN A 324 11.31 15.98 6.28
CA GLN A 324 12.26 15.07 6.92
C GLN A 324 11.54 14.18 7.95
N GLN A 325 11.82 12.88 7.93
CA GLN A 325 11.31 11.95 8.93
C GLN A 325 12.07 12.11 10.25
N THR A 326 11.86 13.25 10.93
CA THR A 326 12.43 13.59 12.24
C THR A 326 11.34 14.03 13.21
N VAL A 327 11.56 13.83 14.49
CA VAL A 327 10.67 14.30 15.57
C VAL A 327 10.41 15.81 15.45
N LYS A 328 11.48 16.58 15.23
CA LYS A 328 11.41 18.03 15.11
C LYS A 328 10.50 18.45 13.93
N ALA A 329 10.65 17.84 12.76
CA ALA A 329 9.85 18.18 11.59
C ALA A 329 8.35 17.88 11.79
N ILE A 330 8.01 16.80 12.50
CA ILE A 330 6.61 16.49 12.83
C ILE A 330 6.05 17.53 13.81
N ILE A 331 6.79 17.91 14.87
CA ILE A 331 6.37 18.93 15.83
C ILE A 331 6.10 20.26 15.11
N GLU A 332 7.07 20.75 14.34
CA GLU A 332 6.94 22.00 13.58
C GLU A 332 5.74 21.97 12.62
N SER A 333 5.46 20.81 12.02
CA SER A 333 4.31 20.66 11.12
C SER A 333 2.98 20.63 11.86
N VAL A 334 2.92 20.04 13.04
CA VAL A 334 1.71 20.07 13.89
C VAL A 334 1.41 21.51 14.35
N GLU A 335 2.41 22.26 14.80
CA GLU A 335 2.29 23.66 15.18
C GLU A 335 1.88 24.53 13.98
N TYR A 336 2.50 24.29 12.83
CA TYR A 336 2.14 25.00 11.59
C TYR A 336 0.71 24.70 11.15
N PHE A 337 0.26 23.46 11.30
CA PHE A 337 -1.12 23.07 11.04
C PHE A 337 -2.09 23.82 11.95
N GLU A 338 -1.86 23.87 13.26
CA GLU A 338 -2.75 24.54 14.21
C GLU A 338 -2.88 26.04 13.91
N ASN A 339 -1.78 26.72 13.58
CA ASN A 339 -1.80 28.13 13.19
C ASN A 339 -2.60 28.40 11.90
N ASN A 340 -2.83 27.35 11.08
CA ASN A 340 -3.50 27.45 9.78
C ASN A 340 -4.76 26.57 9.69
N GLN A 341 -5.25 25.99 10.78
CA GLN A 341 -6.34 25.02 10.78
C GLN A 341 -7.60 25.51 10.06
N HIS A 342 -7.92 26.80 10.19
CA HIS A 342 -9.06 27.45 9.55
C HIS A 342 -9.04 27.41 8.01
N LYS A 343 -7.91 27.04 7.39
CA LYS A 343 -7.74 26.93 5.91
C LYS A 343 -8.12 25.54 5.38
N PHE A 344 -8.33 24.57 6.26
CA PHE A 344 -8.64 23.20 5.88
C PHE A 344 -10.13 22.91 6.08
N GLU A 345 -10.90 23.11 5.03
CA GLU A 345 -12.34 22.87 5.06
C GLU A 345 -12.66 21.39 4.83
N PRO A 346 -13.48 20.73 5.66
CA PRO A 346 -13.83 19.32 5.52
C PRO A 346 -14.39 18.96 4.15
N ASN A 347 -15.25 19.82 3.59
CA ASN A 347 -15.82 19.63 2.26
C ASN A 347 -14.75 19.65 1.15
N ILE A 348 -13.71 20.48 1.30
CA ILE A 348 -12.59 20.57 0.37
C ILE A 348 -11.72 19.29 0.46
N CYS A 349 -11.46 18.80 1.69
CA CYS A 349 -10.77 17.54 1.90
C CYS A 349 -11.49 16.39 1.15
N ARG A 350 -12.82 16.28 1.35
CA ARG A 350 -13.63 15.27 0.66
C ARG A 350 -13.63 15.46 -0.85
N ALA A 351 -13.81 16.67 -1.35
CA ALA A 351 -13.84 16.94 -2.78
C ALA A 351 -12.55 16.49 -3.51
N ASN A 352 -11.40 16.59 -2.84
CA ASN A 352 -10.14 16.09 -3.37
C ASN A 352 -10.14 14.58 -3.62
N THR A 353 -10.94 13.81 -2.90
CA THR A 353 -10.93 12.34 -2.97
C THR A 353 -11.72 11.78 -4.15
N PHE A 354 -12.62 12.55 -4.77
CA PHE A 354 -13.43 12.08 -5.90
C PHE A 354 -12.59 11.60 -7.09
N ARG A 355 -11.41 12.14 -7.28
CA ARG A 355 -10.47 11.70 -8.33
C ARG A 355 -9.84 10.32 -8.09
N PHE A 356 -10.11 9.70 -6.93
CA PHE A 356 -9.64 8.38 -6.54
C PHE A 356 -10.79 7.40 -6.30
N SER A 357 -12.03 7.81 -6.56
CA SER A 357 -13.18 6.91 -6.42
C SER A 357 -13.18 5.83 -7.49
N SER A 358 -13.79 4.69 -7.16
CA SER A 358 -14.13 3.63 -8.09
C SER A 358 -15.10 4.12 -9.16
#